data_6dfe33872ea3682292e1f3aa9243630a
#
_entry.id   6dfe33872ea3682292e1f3aa9243630a
#
_cell.length_a   1.000
_cell.length_b   1.000
_cell.length_c   1.000
_cell.angle_alpha   90.00
_cell.angle_beta   90.00
_cell.angle_gamma   90.00
#
_symmetry.space_group_name_H-M   'P 1'
#
loop_
_entity.id
_entity.type
_entity.pdbx_description
1 polymer ?
#
loop_
_entity_poly.entity_id
_entity_poly.type
_entity_poly.pdbx_seq_one_letter_code
_entity_poly.pdbx_strand_id
1 'polypeptide(L)'
;MEGSNKLPTIKIGGREIPLFYSSYELIEIQNSIGCTAFQLNDEVFGVHHEDPDDDDSPVHFEVVTDPEKTRKLGMLMRILGNAGLEEEGKEPDLTDKWILRHMKPGMIMIYVIAIVALIAEGNKIESVVPNEEQGPVDETLEEQNAKKQPGN
;
A
#
# COMPACT_ATOMS: atom_id res chain seq x y z
N MET A 1 -10.91 -21.94 -4.34
CA MET A 1 -10.36 -21.43 -4.33
C MET A 1 -9.59 -21.00 -3.67
N GLU A 2 -9.26 -21.07 -3.48
CA GLU A 2 -8.65 -20.75 -3.05
C GLU A 2 -7.55 -20.11 -2.95
N GLY A 3 -6.57 -20.25 -3.03
CA GLY A 3 -5.25 -19.68 -3.10
C GLY A 3 -5.20 -18.25 -3.53
N SER A 4 -6.12 -17.88 -4.37
CA SER A 4 -6.20 -16.51 -4.87
C SER A 4 -6.45 -15.49 -3.78
N ASN A 5 -6.87 -15.95 -2.60
CA ASN A 5 -7.15 -15.05 -1.47
C ASN A 5 -6.01 -14.97 -0.48
N LYS A 6 -4.89 -15.55 -0.82
CA LYS A 6 -3.74 -15.54 0.06
C LYS A 6 -3.12 -14.15 0.10
N LEU A 7 -2.83 -13.67 1.31
CA LEU A 7 -2.22 -12.36 1.47
C LEU A 7 -0.77 -12.36 1.01
N PRO A 8 -0.28 -11.23 0.49
CA PRO A 8 1.15 -11.12 0.20
C PRO A 8 1.94 -11.20 1.51
N THR A 9 3.15 -11.72 1.43
CA THR A 9 4.00 -11.86 2.61
C THR A 9 5.36 -11.22 2.38
N ILE A 10 6.01 -10.85 3.48
CA ILE A 10 7.42 -10.47 3.47
C ILE A 10 8.11 -11.33 4.53
N LYS A 11 9.41 -11.48 4.37
CA LYS A 11 10.19 -12.28 5.31
C LYS A 11 11.14 -11.39 6.08
N ILE A 12 10.97 -11.35 7.39
CA ILE A 12 11.82 -10.56 8.28
C ILE A 12 12.32 -11.48 9.38
N GLY A 13 13.64 -11.55 9.56
CA GLY A 13 14.22 -12.36 10.61
C GLY A 13 13.82 -13.82 10.54
N GLY A 14 13.65 -14.34 9.33
CA GLY A 14 13.25 -15.74 9.15
C GLY A 14 11.77 -16.00 9.33
N ARG A 15 11.00 -14.97 9.69
CA ARG A 15 9.56 -15.09 9.91
C ARG A 15 8.80 -14.55 8.70
N GLU A 16 7.85 -15.32 8.21
CA GLU A 16 6.98 -14.88 7.12
C GLU A 16 5.82 -14.11 7.69
N ILE A 17 5.67 -12.85 7.24
CA ILE A 17 4.66 -11.95 7.79
C ILE A 17 3.68 -11.59 6.69
N PRO A 18 2.39 -11.90 6.88
CA PRO A 18 1.38 -11.50 5.91
C PRO A 18 1.12 -10.00 6.03
N LEU A 19 0.81 -9.37 4.91
CA LEU A 19 0.52 -7.94 4.86
C LEU A 19 -0.92 -7.73 4.44
N PHE A 20 -1.57 -6.74 5.06
CA PHE A 20 -2.94 -6.40 4.73
C PHE A 20 -3.13 -4.90 4.83
N TYR A 21 -3.85 -4.33 3.86
CA TYR A 21 -4.09 -2.90 3.80
C TYR A 21 -5.57 -2.64 3.50
N SER A 22 -6.20 -1.85 4.35
CA SER A 22 -7.60 -1.46 4.19
C SER A 22 -7.75 -0.02 4.66
N SER A 23 -8.99 0.48 4.64
CA SER A 23 -9.27 1.83 5.15
C SER A 23 -8.85 1.98 6.60
N TYR A 24 -8.93 0.91 7.38
CA TYR A 24 -8.50 0.98 8.78
C TYR A 24 -7.01 1.28 8.88
N GLU A 25 -6.20 0.59 8.09
CA GLU A 25 -4.75 0.83 8.08
C GLU A 25 -4.41 2.20 7.52
N LEU A 26 -5.20 2.69 6.57
CA LEU A 26 -5.02 4.06 6.07
C LEU A 26 -5.13 5.06 7.22
N ILE A 27 -6.10 4.87 8.09
CA ILE A 27 -6.28 5.74 9.25
C ILE A 27 -5.14 5.54 10.25
N GLU A 28 -4.71 4.29 10.47
CA GLU A 28 -3.62 4.01 11.38
C GLU A 28 -2.31 4.65 10.91
N ILE A 29 -2.07 4.65 9.61
CA ILE A 29 -0.89 5.29 9.04
C ILE A 29 -0.92 6.79 9.36
N GLN A 30 -2.06 7.44 9.16
CA GLN A 30 -2.21 8.85 9.46
C GLN A 30 -1.97 9.12 10.94
N ASN A 31 -2.55 8.31 11.82
CA ASN A 31 -2.44 8.53 13.25
C ASN A 31 -1.05 8.25 13.80
N SER A 32 -0.37 7.24 13.28
CA SER A 32 0.90 6.79 13.86
C SER A 32 2.11 7.43 13.19
N ILE A 33 2.05 7.59 11.87
CA ILE A 33 3.21 8.07 11.11
C ILE A 33 3.09 9.56 10.82
N GLY A 34 1.86 10.08 10.75
CA GLY A 34 1.61 11.49 10.56
C GLY A 34 1.46 11.91 9.11
N CYS A 35 1.27 10.96 8.20
CA CYS A 35 1.05 11.28 6.80
C CYS A 35 0.00 10.33 6.23
N THR A 36 -0.57 10.70 5.09
CA THR A 36 -1.51 9.82 4.41
C THR A 36 -0.76 8.76 3.64
N ALA A 37 -1.48 7.68 3.26
CA ALA A 37 -0.88 6.65 2.43
C ALA A 37 -0.42 7.21 1.08
N PHE A 38 -1.05 8.30 0.62
CA PHE A 38 -0.68 8.92 -0.64
C PHE A 38 0.60 9.74 -0.54
N GLN A 39 1.04 10.05 0.67
CA GLN A 39 2.26 10.82 0.91
C GLN A 39 3.46 9.96 1.27
N LEU A 40 3.29 8.64 1.27
CA LEU A 40 4.37 7.74 1.70
C LEU A 40 5.61 7.83 0.82
N ASN A 41 5.43 8.09 -0.48
CA ASN A 41 6.58 8.22 -1.37
C ASN A 41 7.49 9.36 -0.96
N ASP A 42 6.92 10.46 -0.48
CA ASP A 42 7.71 11.62 -0.05
C ASP A 42 8.12 11.52 1.42
N GLU A 43 7.19 11.14 2.27
CA GLU A 43 7.40 11.25 3.71
C GLU A 43 8.13 10.06 4.32
N VAL A 44 8.01 8.88 3.70
CA VAL A 44 8.62 7.68 4.26
C VAL A 44 9.69 7.12 3.33
N PHE A 45 9.36 6.90 2.07
CA PHE A 45 10.33 6.29 1.16
C PHE A 45 11.35 7.28 0.62
N GLY A 46 10.97 8.55 0.50
CA GLY A 46 11.87 9.57 -0.01
C GLY A 46 12.32 9.28 -1.43
N VAL A 47 11.37 8.97 -2.31
CA VAL A 47 11.66 8.58 -3.69
C VAL A 47 11.97 9.84 -4.52
N HIS A 48 13.10 9.81 -5.21
CA HIS A 48 13.43 10.91 -6.12
C HIS A 48 14.41 10.43 -7.18
N HIS A 49 14.42 11.12 -8.31
CA HIS A 49 15.39 10.87 -9.37
C HIS A 49 16.69 11.60 -9.05
N GLU A 50 17.80 11.02 -9.46
CA GLU A 50 19.12 11.65 -9.29
C GLU A 50 19.14 13.02 -9.95
N ASP A 51 18.55 13.12 -11.15
CA ASP A 51 18.37 14.37 -11.87
C ASP A 51 16.88 14.67 -11.90
N PRO A 52 16.41 15.70 -11.15
CA PRO A 52 14.97 16.03 -11.12
C PRO A 52 14.35 16.33 -12.49
N ASP A 53 15.18 16.76 -13.44
CA ASP A 53 14.68 17.11 -14.76
C ASP A 53 14.72 15.94 -15.74
N ASP A 54 15.21 14.79 -15.32
CA ASP A 54 15.37 13.62 -16.20
C ASP A 54 14.70 12.40 -15.55
N ASP A 55 13.52 12.05 -16.04
CA ASP A 55 12.76 10.94 -15.52
C ASP A 55 13.43 9.59 -15.79
N ASP A 56 14.45 9.57 -16.66
CA ASP A 56 15.17 8.36 -16.95
C ASP A 56 16.42 8.22 -16.08
N SER A 57 16.74 9.22 -15.26
CA SER A 57 17.88 9.13 -14.36
C SER A 57 17.60 8.12 -13.26
N PRO A 58 18.67 7.60 -12.60
CA PRO A 58 18.48 6.63 -11.51
C PRO A 58 17.58 7.16 -10.41
N VAL A 59 16.83 6.24 -9.80
CA VAL A 59 15.91 6.57 -8.71
C VAL A 59 16.59 6.25 -7.38
N HIS A 60 16.50 7.17 -6.44
CA HIS A 60 17.04 6.99 -5.12
C HIS A 60 15.93 6.98 -4.09
N PHE A 61 16.14 6.21 -3.02
CA PHE A 61 15.19 6.08 -1.93
C PHE A 61 15.88 6.51 -0.64
N GLU A 62 15.51 7.67 -0.11
CA GLU A 62 16.16 8.20 1.09
C GLU A 62 15.93 7.33 2.33
N VAL A 63 14.90 6.50 2.31
CA VAL A 63 14.61 5.62 3.44
C VAL A 63 15.81 4.73 3.79
N VAL A 64 16.66 4.43 2.82
CA VAL A 64 17.82 3.56 3.03
C VAL A 64 18.87 4.24 3.89
N THR A 65 18.99 5.57 3.79
CA THR A 65 20.06 6.30 4.47
C THR A 65 19.58 7.30 5.51
N ASP A 66 18.29 7.55 5.60
CA ASP A 66 17.72 8.51 6.55
C ASP A 66 17.10 7.75 7.72
N PRO A 67 17.71 7.84 8.94
CA PRO A 67 17.21 7.08 10.09
C PRO A 67 15.76 7.35 10.43
N GLU A 68 15.30 8.60 10.27
CA GLU A 68 13.91 8.91 10.58
C GLU A 68 12.96 8.22 9.61
N LYS A 69 13.31 8.19 8.34
CA LYS A 69 12.49 7.49 7.35
C LYS A 69 12.55 5.98 7.56
N THR A 70 13.70 5.46 7.94
CA THR A 70 13.83 4.04 8.29
C THR A 70 12.89 3.70 9.44
N ARG A 71 12.85 4.57 10.47
CA ARG A 71 11.98 4.35 11.62
C ARG A 71 10.52 4.34 11.21
N LYS A 72 10.13 5.27 10.35
CA LYS A 72 8.75 5.33 9.86
C LYS A 72 8.41 4.10 9.02
N LEU A 73 9.37 3.58 8.26
CA LEU A 73 9.14 2.35 7.51
C LEU A 73 8.86 1.20 8.48
N GLY A 74 9.60 1.12 9.59
CA GLY A 74 9.34 0.10 10.60
C GLY A 74 7.93 0.18 11.14
N MET A 75 7.46 1.39 11.42
CA MET A 75 6.09 1.59 11.89
C MET A 75 5.07 1.15 10.85
N LEU A 76 5.32 1.49 9.59
CA LEU A 76 4.44 1.11 8.50
C LEU A 76 4.36 -0.41 8.38
N MET A 77 5.51 -1.08 8.44
CA MET A 77 5.55 -2.53 8.36
C MET A 77 4.83 -3.18 9.54
N ARG A 78 4.94 -2.58 10.73
CA ARG A 78 4.19 -3.08 11.89
C ARG A 78 2.68 -2.97 11.65
N ILE A 79 2.23 -1.83 11.15
CA ILE A 79 0.80 -1.61 10.91
C ILE A 79 0.27 -2.63 9.91
N LEU A 80 0.93 -2.78 8.77
CA LEU A 80 0.46 -3.67 7.72
C LEU A 80 0.64 -5.14 8.10
N GLY A 81 1.71 -5.46 8.81
CA GLY A 81 1.98 -6.83 9.23
C GLY A 81 1.02 -7.30 10.30
N ASN A 82 0.75 -6.45 11.29
CA ASN A 82 -0.22 -6.81 12.33
C ASN A 82 -1.61 -6.96 11.74
N ALA A 83 -1.95 -6.12 10.76
CA ALA A 83 -3.24 -6.26 10.06
C ALA A 83 -3.32 -7.60 9.36
N GLY A 84 -2.22 -8.01 8.70
CA GLY A 84 -2.19 -9.30 8.03
C GLY A 84 -2.34 -10.47 8.99
N LEU A 85 -1.66 -10.36 10.14
CA LEU A 85 -1.78 -11.41 11.16
C LEU A 85 -3.21 -11.53 11.65
N GLU A 86 -3.87 -10.40 11.91
CA GLU A 86 -5.26 -10.42 12.34
C GLU A 86 -6.17 -11.04 11.30
N GLU A 87 -5.93 -10.72 10.02
CA GLU A 87 -6.74 -11.30 8.95
C GLU A 87 -6.59 -12.80 8.85
N GLU A 88 -5.43 -13.32 9.29
CA GLU A 88 -5.21 -14.76 9.30
C GLU A 88 -5.59 -15.40 10.63
N GLY A 89 -6.19 -14.63 11.53
CA GLY A 89 -6.61 -15.15 12.83
C GLY A 89 -5.46 -15.37 13.79
N LYS A 90 -4.34 -14.69 13.57
CA LYS A 90 -3.15 -14.83 14.41
C LYS A 90 -2.98 -13.60 15.29
N GLU A 91 -2.14 -13.75 16.31
CA GLU A 91 -1.87 -12.66 17.25
C GLU A 91 -1.07 -11.55 16.57
N PRO A 92 -1.55 -10.29 16.62
CA PRO A 92 -0.83 -9.16 16.03
C PRO A 92 0.28 -8.70 16.99
N ASP A 93 1.36 -9.46 17.03
CA ASP A 93 2.40 -9.30 18.04
C ASP A 93 3.65 -8.55 17.56
N LEU A 94 3.61 -7.95 16.37
CA LEU A 94 4.76 -7.22 15.87
C LEU A 94 4.95 -5.88 16.60
N THR A 95 6.21 -5.52 16.84
CA THR A 95 6.56 -4.25 17.44
C THR A 95 7.57 -3.53 16.54
N ASP A 96 7.63 -2.22 16.69
CA ASP A 96 8.61 -1.44 15.91
C ASP A 96 10.02 -1.95 16.18
N LYS A 97 10.33 -2.22 17.44
CA LYS A 97 11.66 -2.64 17.82
C LYS A 97 12.03 -3.98 17.18
N TRP A 98 11.09 -4.94 17.21
CA TRP A 98 11.37 -6.25 16.63
C TRP A 98 11.61 -6.14 15.13
N ILE A 99 10.77 -5.36 14.45
CA ILE A 99 10.89 -5.17 13.00
C ILE A 99 12.22 -4.50 12.67
N LEU A 100 12.52 -3.39 13.33
CA LEU A 100 13.74 -2.65 13.03
C LEU A 100 14.99 -3.46 13.34
N ARG A 101 14.93 -4.26 14.42
CA ARG A 101 16.07 -5.09 14.80
C ARG A 101 16.36 -6.18 13.76
N HIS A 102 15.32 -6.69 13.12
CA HIS A 102 15.47 -7.80 12.20
C HIS A 102 15.43 -7.38 10.73
N MET A 103 15.19 -6.11 10.47
CA MET A 103 15.17 -5.57 9.11
C MET A 103 16.59 -5.11 8.77
N LYS A 104 17.26 -5.87 7.93
CA LYS A 104 18.63 -5.51 7.55
C LYS A 104 18.61 -4.39 6.52
N PRO A 105 19.50 -3.38 6.65
CA PRO A 105 19.51 -2.25 5.71
C PRO A 105 19.56 -2.67 4.24
N GLY A 106 20.27 -3.75 3.94
CA GLY A 106 20.35 -4.21 2.55
C GLY A 106 19.07 -4.77 1.99
N MET A 107 18.08 -5.04 2.85
CA MET A 107 16.79 -5.60 2.43
C MET A 107 15.69 -4.55 2.33
N ILE A 108 15.99 -3.30 2.72
CA ILE A 108 14.95 -2.26 2.79
C ILE A 108 14.21 -2.10 1.47
N MET A 109 14.92 -2.12 0.36
CA MET A 109 14.29 -1.92 -0.94
C MET A 109 13.28 -3.01 -1.28
N ILE A 110 13.57 -4.23 -0.87
CA ILE A 110 12.64 -5.34 -1.12
C ILE A 110 11.34 -5.11 -0.37
N TYR A 111 11.43 -4.63 0.88
CA TYR A 111 10.24 -4.34 1.67
C TYR A 111 9.47 -3.17 1.08
N VAL A 112 10.18 -2.12 0.64
CA VAL A 112 9.53 -0.95 0.05
C VAL A 112 8.74 -1.36 -1.19
N ILE A 113 9.33 -2.19 -2.05
CA ILE A 113 8.66 -2.63 -3.27
C ILE A 113 7.38 -3.38 -2.94
N ALA A 114 7.44 -4.30 -1.98
CA ALA A 114 6.27 -5.07 -1.58
C ALA A 114 5.16 -4.17 -1.03
N ILE A 115 5.54 -3.20 -0.20
CA ILE A 115 4.58 -2.30 0.43
C ILE A 115 3.95 -1.36 -0.61
N VAL A 116 4.77 -0.82 -1.51
CA VAL A 116 4.25 0.06 -2.56
C VAL A 116 3.22 -0.67 -3.41
N ALA A 117 3.52 -1.92 -3.77
CA ALA A 117 2.59 -2.72 -4.57
C ALA A 117 1.28 -2.96 -3.82
N LEU A 118 1.38 -3.28 -2.54
CA LEU A 118 0.19 -3.55 -1.72
C LEU A 118 -0.70 -2.32 -1.60
N ILE A 119 -0.10 -1.17 -1.30
CA ILE A 119 -0.86 0.05 -1.08
C ILE A 119 -1.43 0.57 -2.40
N ALA A 120 -0.66 0.48 -3.48
CA ALA A 120 -1.15 0.90 -4.78
C ALA A 120 -2.38 0.10 -5.19
N GLU A 121 -2.36 -1.20 -4.93
CA GLU A 121 -3.50 -2.05 -5.24
C GLU A 121 -4.71 -1.68 -4.38
N GLY A 122 -4.48 -1.42 -3.09
CA GLY A 122 -5.57 -1.06 -2.18
C GLY A 122 -6.16 0.31 -2.42
N ASN A 123 -5.37 1.22 -2.98
CA ASN A 123 -5.85 2.58 -3.26
C ASN A 123 -6.44 2.71 -4.66
N LYS A 124 -6.42 1.63 -5.43
CA LYS A 124 -6.89 1.66 -6.79
C LYS A 124 -8.39 1.91 -6.82
N ILE A 125 -8.81 2.89 -7.62
CA ILE A 125 -10.22 3.20 -7.77
C ILE A 125 -10.79 2.24 -8.79
N GLU A 126 -11.80 1.48 -8.38
CA GLU A 126 -12.45 0.54 -9.27
C GLU A 126 -13.77 1.13 -9.72
N SER A 127 -14.04 1.02 -11.00
CA SER A 127 -15.30 1.44 -11.55
C SER A 127 -16.39 0.48 -11.10
N VAL A 128 -17.35 0.96 -10.35
CA VAL A 128 -18.52 0.15 -9.99
C VAL A 128 -19.52 0.29 -11.12
N VAL A 129 -19.54 -0.69 -12.00
CA VAL A 129 -20.47 -0.72 -13.11
C VAL A 129 -21.72 -1.40 -12.61
N PRO A 130 -22.83 -0.68 -12.61
CA PRO A 130 -24.09 -1.30 -12.17
C PRO A 130 -24.42 -2.45 -13.08
N ASN A 131 -23.82 -2.69 -13.18
CA ASN A 131 -23.81 -3.65 -13.78
C ASN A 131 -23.88 -4.05 -14.65
N GLU A 132 -23.22 -4.03 -14.89
CA GLU A 132 -23.09 -4.44 -15.71
C GLU A 132 -23.75 -5.45 -15.80
N GLU A 133 -24.04 -5.64 -15.61
CA GLU A 133 -24.73 -6.31 -15.40
C GLU A 133 -25.63 -5.84 -14.93
N GLN A 134 -25.78 -5.21 -15.14
CA GLN A 134 -26.48 -4.56 -14.83
C GLN A 134 -26.60 -3.54 -15.33
N GLY A 135 -26.70 -3.28 -16.04
CA GLY A 135 -26.68 -2.41 -16.62
C GLY A 135 -27.09 -1.29 -16.87
N PRO A 136 -27.59 -0.66 -17.06
CA PRO A 136 -27.61 0.45 -17.29
C PRO A 136 -27.69 1.42 -16.86
N VAL A 137 -27.58 2.03 -16.91
CA VAL A 137 -27.32 2.75 -16.52
C VAL A 137 -27.07 3.58 -16.69
N ASP A 138 -27.13 4.11 -17.13
CA ASP A 138 -26.63 4.73 -17.21
C ASP A 138 -26.78 5.40 -17.51
N GLU A 139 -26.93 5.89 -17.61
CA GLU A 139 -26.92 6.34 -17.83
C GLU A 139 -26.95 7.28 -17.48
N THR A 140 -27.31 8.06 -17.61
CA THR A 140 -27.28 8.81 -17.17
C THR A 140 -26.60 9.60 -17.08
N LEU A 141 -26.12 9.78 -17.47
CA LEU A 141 -25.37 10.04 -17.53
C LEU A 141 -25.04 10.04 -18.42
N GLU A 142 -25.59 9.69 -19.18
CA GLU A 142 -25.28 9.26 -19.84
C GLU A 142 -25.73 9.19 -20.31
N GLU A 143 -26.73 9.18 -20.56
CA GLU A 143 -27.01 8.87 -20.80
C GLU A 143 -27.05 9.13 -20.78
N GLN A 144 -27.69 9.73 -20.74
CA GLN A 144 -27.50 9.80 -20.68
C GLN A 144 -27.03 9.79 -21.12
N ASN A 145 -27.30 10.14 -21.53
CA ASN A 145 -26.69 9.94 -21.91
C ASN A 145 -26.81 9.49 -22.51
N ALA A 146 -27.69 9.38 -23.05
CA ALA A 146 -27.71 8.81 -23.46
C ALA A 146 -28.13 8.64 -23.63
N LYS A 147 -28.85 8.45 -23.89
CA LYS A 147 -29.20 8.24 -23.89
C LYS A 147 -29.24 8.38 -23.88
N LYS A 148 -29.75 8.58 -24.03
CA LYS A 148 -29.81 8.72 -23.92
C LYS A 148 -29.89 8.60 -24.21
N GLN A 149 -30.56 8.74 -24.54
CA GLN A 149 -30.68 8.58 -24.63
C GLN A 149 -30.90 8.43 -24.83
N PRO A 150 -31.98 8.65 -25.33
CA PRO A 150 -32.13 8.38 -25.44
C PRO A 150 -32.19 8.26 -25.40
N GLY A 151 -32.94 8.67 -25.57
CA GLY A 151 -32.63 8.50 -25.27
C GLY A 151 -32.42 8.41 -25.11
N ASN A 152 -32.93 8.82 -25.75
CA ASN A 152 -32.44 8.67 -25.44
C ASN A 152 -32.11 8.68 -25.22
#